data_291e71221d01305ecbb1268bba56ed82
#
_entry.id   291e71221d01305ecbb1268bba56ed82
#
_cell.length_a   1.000
_cell.length_b   1.000
_cell.length_c   1.000
_cell.angle_alpha   90.00
_cell.angle_beta   90.00
_cell.angle_gamma   90.00
#
_symmetry.space_group_name_H-M   'P 1'
#
loop_
_entity.id
_entity.type
_entity.pdbx_description
1 polymer ?
#
loop_
_entity_poly.entity_id
_entity_poly.type
_entity_poly.pdbx_seq_one_letter_code
_entity_poly.pdbx_strand_id
1 'polypeptide(L)'
;DVDGTLRYMDLMGKRYQNITVDGLVKNYQFNGLFDIKDPNLNASLKGKINFSGKPYDFDFTSNIRNVNLDFLGLTKNLGAVVRGDVVGDFRLTNINDFNGNVDIKNLYFRSKKDTLELAHVNVNSQINGAHKIMTVDVPDYMRATLDGRFNVTEIANVINNSLVNLVPSFRHKKVSPNQSFAFDVY
;
A
#
# COMPACT_ATOMS: atom_id res chain seq x y z
N ASP A 1 -8.69 -27.01 6.10
CA ASP A 1 -7.89 -26.28 7.08
C ASP A 1 -6.42 -26.37 6.70
N VAL A 2 -5.70 -25.28 6.89
CA VAL A 2 -4.24 -25.22 6.76
C VAL A 2 -3.72 -24.68 8.09
N ASP A 3 -2.93 -25.50 8.77
CA ASP A 3 -2.24 -25.14 9.98
C ASP A 3 -0.81 -25.66 9.85
N GLY A 4 0.16 -24.76 9.92
CA GLY A 4 1.52 -25.18 9.78
C GLY A 4 2.53 -24.04 9.74
N THR A 5 3.80 -24.45 9.79
CA THR A 5 4.92 -23.55 9.65
C THR A 5 5.73 -23.93 8.41
N LEU A 6 5.94 -22.95 7.55
CA LEU A 6 6.80 -23.07 6.39
C LEU A 6 8.17 -22.48 6.73
N ARG A 7 9.20 -23.28 6.54
CA ARG A 7 10.57 -22.80 6.71
C ARG A 7 10.92 -21.74 5.68
N TYR A 8 10.46 -21.94 4.44
CA TYR A 8 10.67 -21.01 3.33
C TYR A 8 9.42 -20.95 2.43
N MET A 9 9.20 -19.78 1.84
CA MET A 9 8.21 -19.54 0.79
C MET A 9 8.80 -18.58 -0.24
N ASP A 10 8.68 -18.94 -1.51
CA ASP A 10 9.05 -18.05 -2.61
C ASP A 10 7.80 -17.30 -3.10
N LEU A 11 7.83 -15.97 -3.03
CA LEU A 11 6.73 -15.10 -3.45
C LEU A 11 7.29 -13.88 -4.20
N MET A 12 6.76 -13.61 -5.38
CA MET A 12 7.17 -12.48 -6.25
C MET A 12 8.69 -12.44 -6.50
N GLY A 13 9.32 -13.61 -6.68
CA GLY A 13 10.76 -13.75 -6.90
C GLY A 13 11.64 -13.47 -5.68
N LYS A 14 11.05 -13.40 -4.49
CA LYS A 14 11.74 -13.24 -3.22
C LYS A 14 11.48 -14.44 -2.33
N ARG A 15 12.50 -14.85 -1.57
CA ARG A 15 12.38 -15.91 -0.58
C ARG A 15 12.18 -15.32 0.80
N TYR A 16 11.12 -15.77 1.46
CA TYR A 16 10.77 -15.44 2.84
C TYR A 16 10.95 -16.68 3.72
N GLN A 17 11.19 -16.48 5.00
CA GLN A 17 11.39 -17.55 5.97
C GLN A 17 10.52 -17.39 7.22
N ASN A 18 10.38 -18.50 7.97
CA ASN A 18 9.65 -18.56 9.23
C ASN A 18 8.20 -18.03 9.11
N ILE A 19 7.43 -18.69 8.24
CA ILE A 19 6.05 -18.33 7.97
C ILE A 19 5.14 -19.31 8.70
N THR A 20 4.22 -18.80 9.50
CA THR A 20 3.14 -19.56 10.10
C THR A 20 1.83 -19.20 9.41
N VAL A 21 1.06 -20.22 9.06
CA VAL A 21 -0.26 -20.09 8.47
C VAL A 21 -1.23 -20.90 9.34
N ASP A 22 -2.30 -20.27 9.79
CA ASP A 22 -3.39 -20.92 10.51
C ASP A 22 -4.71 -20.38 9.95
N GLY A 23 -5.49 -21.23 9.30
CA GLY A 23 -6.73 -20.78 8.69
C GLY A 23 -7.35 -21.78 7.73
N LEU A 24 -8.37 -21.31 7.06
CA LEU A 24 -9.11 -22.03 6.04
C LEU A 24 -8.74 -21.52 4.64
N VAL A 25 -8.32 -22.43 3.77
CA VAL A 25 -8.19 -22.16 2.33
C VAL A 25 -9.25 -22.97 1.59
N LYS A 26 -10.16 -22.28 0.91
CA LYS A 26 -11.21 -22.91 0.10
C LYS A 26 -11.55 -22.03 -1.10
N ASN A 27 -11.63 -22.62 -2.31
CA ASN A 27 -12.04 -21.92 -3.53
C ASN A 27 -11.25 -20.61 -3.79
N TYR A 28 -9.93 -20.65 -3.62
CA TYR A 28 -9.03 -19.47 -3.73
C TYR A 28 -9.34 -18.36 -2.70
N GLN A 29 -10.01 -18.69 -1.62
CA GLN A 29 -10.21 -17.77 -0.48
C GLN A 29 -9.39 -18.26 0.69
N PHE A 30 -8.70 -17.34 1.34
CA PHE A 30 -8.02 -17.52 2.62
C PHE A 30 -8.79 -16.80 3.70
N ASN A 31 -8.99 -17.44 4.85
CA ASN A 31 -9.54 -16.82 6.06
C ASN A 31 -8.76 -17.36 7.26
N GLY A 32 -7.97 -16.51 7.89
CA GLY A 32 -7.12 -16.95 8.99
C GLY A 32 -6.03 -15.97 9.36
N LEU A 33 -4.97 -16.51 9.96
CA LEU A 33 -3.76 -15.81 10.38
C LEU A 33 -2.59 -16.20 9.47
N PHE A 34 -1.83 -15.21 9.06
CA PHE A 34 -0.57 -15.36 8.36
C PHE A 34 0.49 -14.55 9.10
N ASP A 35 1.51 -15.19 9.65
CA ASP A 35 2.58 -14.53 10.40
C ASP A 35 3.93 -14.83 9.74
N ILE A 36 4.66 -13.80 9.38
CA ILE A 36 5.99 -13.89 8.75
C ILE A 36 7.00 -13.29 9.71
N LYS A 37 8.07 -14.03 10.00
CA LYS A 37 9.21 -13.60 10.82
C LYS A 37 10.51 -13.62 10.03
N ASP A 38 10.50 -12.91 8.90
CA ASP A 38 11.66 -12.74 8.03
C ASP A 38 12.38 -11.41 8.36
N PRO A 39 13.71 -11.31 8.24
CA PRO A 39 14.43 -10.05 8.48
C PRO A 39 13.96 -8.86 7.64
N ASN A 40 13.48 -9.13 6.42
CA ASN A 40 13.01 -8.09 5.49
C ASN A 40 11.49 -7.89 5.51
N LEU A 41 10.74 -8.85 6.05
CA LEU A 41 9.29 -8.81 6.16
C LEU A 41 8.87 -9.49 7.46
N ASN A 42 8.68 -8.70 8.50
CA ASN A 42 8.15 -9.17 9.78
C ASN A 42 6.78 -8.53 10.00
N ALA A 43 5.73 -9.31 9.80
CA ALA A 43 4.35 -8.86 9.90
C ALA A 43 3.42 -10.03 10.21
N SER A 44 2.31 -9.73 10.87
CA SER A 44 1.17 -10.63 10.97
C SER A 44 -0.02 -10.04 10.23
N LEU A 45 -0.80 -10.89 9.59
CA LEU A 45 -2.05 -10.53 8.93
C LEU A 45 -3.13 -11.49 9.40
N LYS A 46 -4.26 -10.97 9.83
CA LYS A 46 -5.45 -11.73 10.21
C LYS A 46 -6.65 -11.22 9.42
N GLY A 47 -7.33 -12.08 8.71
CA GLY A 47 -8.49 -11.67 7.94
C GLY A 47 -8.83 -12.59 6.78
N LYS A 48 -9.50 -12.03 5.79
CA LYS A 48 -9.97 -12.72 4.60
C LYS A 48 -9.33 -12.13 3.36
N ILE A 49 -8.88 -13.00 2.47
CA ILE A 49 -8.40 -12.61 1.15
C ILE A 49 -9.06 -13.51 0.13
N ASN A 50 -9.66 -12.93 -0.89
CA ASN A 50 -10.33 -13.65 -1.97
C ASN A 50 -9.62 -13.43 -3.30
N PHE A 51 -9.03 -14.49 -3.83
CA PHE A 51 -8.34 -14.53 -5.12
C PHE A 51 -9.14 -15.31 -6.20
N SER A 52 -10.41 -15.65 -5.95
CA SER A 52 -11.22 -16.47 -6.87
C SER A 52 -11.55 -15.78 -8.19
N GLY A 53 -11.40 -14.49 -8.27
CA GLY A 53 -11.64 -13.66 -9.46
C GLY A 53 -11.08 -12.27 -9.27
N LYS A 54 -11.06 -11.49 -10.37
CA LYS A 54 -10.68 -10.07 -10.32
C LYS A 54 -11.92 -9.18 -10.30
N PRO A 55 -11.93 -8.08 -9.52
CA PRO A 55 -10.87 -7.68 -8.59
C PRO A 55 -10.74 -8.64 -7.41
N TYR A 56 -9.57 -8.70 -6.80
CA TYR A 56 -9.33 -9.43 -5.56
C TYR A 56 -9.90 -8.65 -4.37
N ASP A 57 -10.48 -9.33 -3.38
CA ASP A 57 -11.02 -8.72 -2.16
C ASP A 57 -10.07 -8.94 -0.98
N PHE A 58 -9.88 -7.91 -0.19
CA PHE A 58 -9.03 -7.89 1.00
C PHE A 58 -9.81 -7.29 2.17
N ASP A 59 -9.95 -8.05 3.25
CA ASP A 59 -10.55 -7.63 4.51
C ASP A 59 -9.66 -8.18 5.63
N PHE A 60 -8.76 -7.35 6.17
CA PHE A 60 -7.76 -7.81 7.12
C PHE A 60 -7.32 -6.73 8.12
N THR A 61 -6.76 -7.23 9.21
CA THR A 61 -5.90 -6.45 10.11
C THR A 61 -4.47 -6.97 10.03
N SER A 62 -3.49 -6.09 10.10
CA SER A 62 -2.07 -6.45 10.07
C SER A 62 -1.29 -5.63 11.07
N ASN A 63 -0.39 -6.28 11.81
CA ASN A 63 0.66 -5.61 12.56
C ASN A 63 1.97 -5.76 11.80
N ILE A 64 2.47 -4.66 11.28
CA ILE A 64 3.73 -4.56 10.54
C ILE A 64 4.83 -4.18 11.53
N ARG A 65 5.67 -5.15 11.88
CA ARG A 65 6.79 -4.95 12.81
C ARG A 65 8.05 -4.45 12.12
N ASN A 66 8.25 -4.85 10.86
CA ASN A 66 9.36 -4.42 10.03
C ASN A 66 9.16 -4.84 8.58
N VAL A 67 9.09 -3.89 7.67
CA VAL A 67 9.06 -4.14 6.23
C VAL A 67 10.14 -3.33 5.55
N ASN A 68 11.09 -4.02 4.89
CA ASN A 68 12.13 -3.41 4.07
C ASN A 68 11.60 -3.16 2.66
N LEU A 69 11.31 -1.90 2.33
CA LEU A 69 10.71 -1.53 1.05
C LEU A 69 11.67 -1.71 -0.13
N ASP A 70 12.98 -1.58 0.08
CA ASP A 70 13.98 -1.85 -0.97
C ASP A 70 14.00 -3.34 -1.32
N PHE A 71 13.89 -4.22 -0.31
CA PHE A 71 13.81 -5.66 -0.53
C PHE A 71 12.54 -6.03 -1.31
N LEU A 72 11.41 -5.40 -1.00
CA LEU A 72 10.15 -5.61 -1.74
C LEU A 72 10.20 -5.03 -3.16
N GLY A 73 11.18 -4.18 -3.48
CA GLY A 73 11.29 -3.50 -4.77
C GLY A 73 10.37 -2.29 -4.91
N LEU A 74 9.79 -1.83 -3.81
CA LEU A 74 8.93 -0.64 -3.76
C LEU A 74 9.76 0.66 -3.73
N THR A 75 11.00 0.58 -3.25
CA THR A 75 11.97 1.67 -3.28
C THR A 75 13.33 1.15 -3.79
N LYS A 76 14.27 2.06 -4.09
CA LYS A 76 15.63 1.69 -4.52
C LYS A 76 16.67 2.44 -3.71
N ASN A 77 17.51 1.70 -2.99
CA ASN A 77 18.65 2.23 -2.23
C ASN A 77 18.31 3.29 -1.17
N LEU A 78 17.05 3.37 -0.75
CA LEU A 78 16.61 4.29 0.30
C LEU A 78 16.90 3.74 1.71
N GLY A 79 17.09 2.45 1.87
CA GLY A 79 17.13 1.79 3.18
C GLY A 79 15.81 1.96 3.92
N ALA A 80 14.71 1.99 3.15
CA ALA A 80 13.39 2.34 3.66
C ALA A 80 12.76 1.18 4.44
N VAL A 81 12.37 1.46 5.67
CA VAL A 81 11.71 0.53 6.59
C VAL A 81 10.41 1.13 7.07
N VAL A 82 9.36 0.30 7.12
CA VAL A 82 8.03 0.69 7.60
C VAL A 82 7.60 -0.21 8.75
N ARG A 83 6.90 0.38 9.72
CA ARG A 83 6.16 -0.29 10.82
C ARG A 83 4.80 0.37 10.98
N GLY A 84 3.84 -0.34 11.57
CA GLY A 84 2.52 0.21 11.88
C GLY A 84 1.45 -0.87 11.98
N ASP A 85 0.27 -0.46 12.40
CA ASP A 85 -0.92 -1.29 12.47
C ASP A 85 -1.84 -0.91 11.31
N VAL A 86 -2.26 -1.88 10.51
CA VAL A 86 -3.03 -1.65 9.28
C VAL A 86 -4.37 -2.38 9.37
N VAL A 87 -5.44 -1.68 9.04
CA VAL A 87 -6.74 -2.26 8.75
C VAL A 87 -7.06 -1.98 7.29
N GLY A 88 -7.30 -3.03 6.52
CA GLY A 88 -7.61 -2.93 5.09
C GLY A 88 -8.94 -3.58 4.77
N ASP A 89 -9.82 -2.83 4.11
CA ASP A 89 -11.05 -3.32 3.47
C ASP A 89 -11.12 -2.72 2.08
N PHE A 90 -10.67 -3.47 1.09
CA PHE A 90 -10.56 -2.97 -0.27
C PHE A 90 -10.57 -4.07 -1.33
N ARG A 91 -10.80 -3.64 -2.56
CA ARG A 91 -10.67 -4.46 -3.77
C ARG A 91 -9.61 -3.87 -4.69
N LEU A 92 -8.87 -4.74 -5.38
CA LEU A 92 -7.97 -4.31 -6.44
C LEU A 92 -7.69 -5.43 -7.46
N THR A 93 -7.50 -5.02 -8.71
CA THR A 93 -6.87 -5.86 -9.74
C THR A 93 -5.38 -5.53 -9.85
N ASN A 94 -5.07 -4.26 -9.70
CA ASN A 94 -3.73 -3.67 -9.60
C ASN A 94 -3.82 -2.38 -8.79
N ILE A 95 -2.71 -1.76 -8.45
CA ILE A 95 -2.69 -0.58 -7.58
C ILE A 95 -3.48 0.62 -8.14
N ASN A 96 -3.67 0.71 -9.45
CA ASN A 96 -4.44 1.78 -10.07
C ASN A 96 -5.96 1.57 -9.93
N ASP A 97 -6.40 0.36 -9.60
CA ASP A 97 -7.80 0.00 -9.43
C ASP A 97 -8.15 -0.20 -7.94
N PHE A 98 -7.34 0.35 -7.05
CA PHE A 98 -7.60 0.30 -5.61
C PHE A 98 -8.94 0.99 -5.29
N ASN A 99 -9.86 0.25 -4.69
CA ASN A 99 -11.21 0.71 -4.32
C ASN A 99 -11.56 0.20 -2.92
N GLY A 100 -11.70 1.08 -1.97
CA GLY A 100 -11.96 0.78 -0.56
C GLY A 100 -11.15 1.64 0.39
N ASN A 101 -10.84 1.11 1.56
CA ASN A 101 -10.24 1.84 2.65
C ASN A 101 -9.00 1.12 3.21
N VAL A 102 -7.98 1.89 3.53
CA VAL A 102 -6.83 1.46 4.34
C VAL A 102 -6.64 2.46 5.48
N ASP A 103 -6.66 1.95 6.68
CA ASP A 103 -6.42 2.70 7.92
C ASP A 103 -5.10 2.24 8.53
N ILE A 104 -4.19 3.17 8.77
CA ILE A 104 -2.86 2.90 9.31
C ILE A 104 -2.68 3.68 10.60
N LYS A 105 -2.37 2.99 11.69
CA LYS A 105 -2.05 3.58 12.98
C LYS A 105 -0.59 3.36 13.33
N ASN A 106 -0.02 4.27 14.11
CA ASN A 106 1.37 4.18 14.59
C ASN A 106 2.36 3.99 13.44
N LEU A 107 2.13 4.69 12.32
CA LEU A 107 3.00 4.60 11.17
C LEU A 107 4.39 5.15 11.51
N TYR A 108 5.39 4.30 11.40
CA TYR A 108 6.79 4.66 11.46
C TYR A 108 7.44 4.36 10.11
N PHE A 109 8.00 5.36 9.50
CA PHE A 109 8.82 5.24 8.29
C PHE A 109 10.22 5.74 8.58
N ARG A 110 11.23 5.01 8.17
CA ARG A 110 12.64 5.43 8.24
C ARG A 110 13.32 5.13 6.91
N SER A 111 14.07 6.10 6.42
CA SER A 111 15.01 5.97 5.32
C SER A 111 16.44 6.28 5.78
N LYS A 112 17.42 6.26 4.87
CA LYS A 112 18.80 6.70 5.16
C LYS A 112 18.87 8.18 5.55
N LYS A 113 17.90 9.00 5.15
CA LYS A 113 17.92 10.44 5.31
C LYS A 113 16.88 10.96 6.29
N ASP A 114 15.71 10.32 6.31
CA ASP A 114 14.53 10.86 6.96
C ASP A 114 13.85 9.81 7.85
N THR A 115 13.21 10.28 8.91
CA THR A 115 12.31 9.52 9.74
C THR A 115 10.98 10.27 9.83
N LEU A 116 9.87 9.56 9.70
CA LEU A 116 8.52 10.08 9.81
C LEU A 116 7.72 9.21 10.75
N GLU A 117 7.03 9.82 11.69
CA GLU A 117 6.08 9.17 12.59
C GLU A 117 4.72 9.86 12.45
N LEU A 118 3.69 9.09 12.18
CA LEU A 118 2.32 9.57 12.09
C LEU A 118 1.43 8.69 12.96
N ALA A 119 0.66 9.31 13.82
CA ALA A 119 -0.26 8.59 14.70
C ALA A 119 -1.34 7.85 13.90
N HIS A 120 -1.82 8.48 12.82
CA HIS A 120 -2.90 7.95 12.00
C HIS A 120 -2.78 8.43 10.55
N VAL A 121 -3.03 7.53 9.61
CA VAL A 121 -3.18 7.82 8.18
C VAL A 121 -4.36 7.00 7.65
N ASN A 122 -5.31 7.65 7.03
CA ASN A 122 -6.40 6.97 6.32
C ASN A 122 -6.30 7.23 4.82
N VAL A 123 -6.42 6.17 4.03
CA VAL A 123 -6.50 6.23 2.57
C VAL A 123 -7.81 5.62 2.13
N ASN A 124 -8.67 6.41 1.53
CA ASN A 124 -9.93 5.97 0.95
C ASN A 124 -9.92 6.18 -0.56
N SER A 125 -10.42 5.22 -1.31
CA SER A 125 -10.58 5.33 -2.75
C SER A 125 -11.91 4.78 -3.20
N GLN A 126 -12.59 5.54 -4.05
CA GLN A 126 -13.84 5.16 -4.70
C GLN A 126 -13.67 5.25 -6.21
N ILE A 127 -14.11 4.21 -6.92
CA ILE A 127 -14.01 4.12 -8.38
C ILE A 127 -15.41 3.97 -8.96
N ASN A 128 -15.71 4.85 -9.92
CA ASN A 128 -16.93 4.76 -10.73
C ASN A 128 -16.53 4.83 -12.23
N GLY A 129 -16.41 3.66 -12.85
CA GLY A 129 -15.86 3.55 -14.20
C GLY A 129 -14.43 4.01 -14.29
N ALA A 130 -14.15 5.00 -15.13
CA ALA A 130 -12.82 5.60 -15.28
C ALA A 130 -12.56 6.74 -14.28
N HIS A 131 -13.58 7.19 -13.56
CA HIS A 131 -13.50 8.27 -12.59
C HIS A 131 -13.14 7.71 -11.20
N LYS A 132 -12.24 8.38 -10.51
CA LYS A 132 -11.73 7.98 -9.19
C LYS A 132 -11.75 9.18 -8.25
N ILE A 133 -12.11 8.92 -7.00
CA ILE A 133 -11.90 9.87 -5.90
C ILE A 133 -11.01 9.15 -4.88
N MET A 134 -9.84 9.72 -4.60
CA MET A 134 -8.93 9.20 -3.60
C MET A 134 -8.64 10.28 -2.57
N THR A 135 -8.87 9.96 -1.31
CA THR A 135 -8.57 10.85 -0.19
C THR A 135 -7.48 10.22 0.68
N VAL A 136 -6.48 11.01 1.01
CA VAL A 136 -5.47 10.70 2.03
C VAL A 136 -5.69 11.68 3.17
N ASP A 137 -5.99 11.17 4.34
CA ASP A 137 -6.25 11.94 5.55
C ASP A 137 -5.19 11.61 6.60
N VAL A 138 -4.48 12.62 7.03
CA VAL A 138 -3.51 12.56 8.14
C VAL A 138 -3.99 13.58 9.17
N PRO A 139 -4.80 13.15 10.17
CA PRO A 139 -5.35 14.06 11.17
C PRO A 139 -4.29 14.96 11.78
N ASP A 140 -4.64 16.22 12.02
CA ASP A 140 -3.77 17.29 12.54
C ASP A 140 -2.65 17.76 11.60
N TYR A 141 -2.51 17.15 10.41
CA TYR A 141 -1.48 17.55 9.44
C TYR A 141 -2.06 17.96 8.10
N MET A 142 -2.81 17.09 7.45
CA MET A 142 -3.33 17.36 6.12
C MET A 142 -4.47 16.42 5.72
N ARG A 143 -5.33 16.91 4.85
CA ARG A 143 -6.23 16.09 4.03
C ARG A 143 -6.01 16.44 2.56
N ALA A 144 -5.71 15.45 1.75
CA ALA A 144 -5.54 15.61 0.31
C ALA A 144 -6.59 14.78 -0.41
N THR A 145 -7.25 15.36 -1.41
CA THR A 145 -8.22 14.67 -2.26
C THR A 145 -7.81 14.80 -3.71
N LEU A 146 -7.79 13.68 -4.42
CA LEU A 146 -7.64 13.62 -5.86
C LEU A 146 -8.97 13.17 -6.44
N ASP A 147 -9.52 13.94 -7.38
CA ASP A 147 -10.79 13.68 -8.03
C ASP A 147 -10.64 13.74 -9.54
N GLY A 148 -10.86 12.64 -10.24
CA GLY A 148 -10.74 12.58 -11.69
C GLY A 148 -10.22 11.26 -12.26
N ARG A 149 -9.43 11.36 -13.33
CA ARG A 149 -8.78 10.21 -14.00
C ARG A 149 -7.28 10.27 -13.77
N PHE A 150 -6.74 9.31 -13.05
CA PHE A 150 -5.31 9.28 -12.72
C PHE A 150 -4.80 7.86 -12.49
N ASN A 151 -3.47 7.72 -12.65
CA ASN A 151 -2.73 6.54 -12.22
C ASN A 151 -2.05 6.81 -10.88
N VAL A 152 -2.36 6.02 -9.87
CA VAL A 152 -1.82 6.16 -8.51
C VAL A 152 -0.29 6.18 -8.52
N THR A 153 0.34 5.33 -9.33
CA THR A 153 1.80 5.25 -9.46
C THR A 153 2.47 6.47 -10.09
N GLU A 154 1.70 7.34 -10.72
CA GLU A 154 2.20 8.52 -11.44
C GLU A 154 1.87 9.85 -10.75
N ILE A 155 1.09 9.83 -9.67
CA ILE A 155 0.64 11.05 -8.96
C ILE A 155 1.82 11.95 -8.61
N ALA A 156 2.90 11.40 -8.03
CA ALA A 156 4.07 12.17 -7.67
C ALA A 156 4.72 12.88 -8.88
N ASN A 157 4.72 12.24 -10.05
CA ASN A 157 5.24 12.84 -11.27
C ASN A 157 4.33 13.95 -11.79
N VAL A 158 3.01 13.77 -11.68
CA VAL A 158 2.04 14.80 -12.11
C VAL A 158 2.14 16.03 -11.22
N ILE A 159 2.20 15.85 -9.91
CA ILE A 159 2.41 16.96 -8.96
C ILE A 159 3.74 17.66 -9.23
N ASN A 160 4.83 16.92 -9.42
CA ASN A 160 6.10 17.50 -9.80
C ASN A 160 5.99 18.34 -11.09
N ASN A 161 5.33 17.82 -12.12
CA ASN A 161 5.17 18.53 -13.39
C ASN A 161 4.34 19.82 -13.24
N SER A 162 3.35 19.83 -12.36
CA SER A 162 2.56 21.03 -12.06
C SER A 162 3.41 22.13 -11.39
N LEU A 163 4.45 21.73 -10.66
CA LEU A 163 5.33 22.65 -9.94
C LEU A 163 6.59 23.05 -10.70
N VAL A 164 6.89 22.46 -11.85
CA VAL A 164 8.12 22.74 -12.62
C VAL A 164 8.30 24.23 -12.93
N ASN A 165 7.21 24.94 -13.26
CA ASN A 165 7.26 26.36 -13.56
C ASN A 165 7.45 27.25 -12.33
N LEU A 166 7.22 26.73 -11.14
CA LEU A 166 7.34 27.46 -9.87
C LEU A 166 8.66 27.16 -9.15
N VAL A 167 9.23 25.99 -9.40
CA VAL A 167 10.45 25.52 -8.71
C VAL A 167 11.53 25.20 -9.75
N PRO A 168 12.53 26.04 -9.96
CA PRO A 168 13.53 25.89 -11.06
C PRO A 168 14.35 24.60 -11.01
N SER A 169 14.47 23.97 -9.84
CA SER A 169 15.20 22.69 -9.66
C SER A 169 14.41 21.49 -10.15
N PHE A 170 13.10 21.60 -10.33
CA PHE A 170 12.26 20.51 -10.80
C PHE A 170 12.48 20.28 -12.31
N ARG A 171 12.21 19.06 -12.75
CA ARG A 171 12.29 18.67 -14.16
C ARG A 171 11.02 17.92 -14.53
N HIS A 172 10.56 18.11 -15.77
CA HIS A 172 9.43 17.35 -16.29
C HIS A 172 9.67 15.84 -16.21
N LYS A 173 8.69 15.13 -15.69
CA LYS A 173 8.65 13.67 -15.63
C LYS A 173 7.66 13.13 -16.65
N LYS A 174 7.98 11.98 -17.25
CA LYS A 174 7.05 11.30 -18.15
C LYS A 174 5.85 10.78 -17.35
N VAL A 175 4.65 11.07 -17.83
CA VAL A 175 3.37 10.59 -17.31
C VAL A 175 2.51 10.05 -18.44
N SER A 176 1.59 9.15 -18.13
CA SER A 176 0.65 8.61 -19.12
C SER A 176 -0.27 9.71 -19.65
N PRO A 177 -0.66 9.66 -20.92
CA PRO A 177 -1.66 10.57 -21.46
C PRO A 177 -3.04 10.30 -20.83
N ASN A 178 -3.94 11.27 -20.97
CA ASN A 178 -5.34 11.18 -20.51
C ASN A 178 -5.54 11.16 -18.98
N GLN A 179 -4.61 11.73 -18.23
CA GLN A 179 -4.84 12.03 -16.82
C GLN A 179 -5.43 13.43 -16.70
N SER A 180 -6.52 13.54 -15.94
CA SER A 180 -7.20 14.79 -15.63
C SER A 180 -7.83 14.66 -14.26
N PHE A 181 -7.34 15.40 -13.27
CA PHE A 181 -7.88 15.38 -11.92
C PHE A 181 -7.71 16.73 -11.22
N ALA A 182 -8.58 17.01 -10.27
CA ALA A 182 -8.43 18.07 -9.28
C ALA A 182 -7.62 17.54 -8.09
N PHE A 183 -6.84 18.41 -7.47
CA PHE A 183 -6.07 18.10 -6.27
C PHE A 183 -6.29 19.21 -5.25
N ASP A 184 -6.93 18.86 -4.15
CA ASP A 184 -7.21 19.76 -3.04
C ASP A 184 -6.46 19.31 -1.79
N VAL A 185 -5.86 20.25 -1.07
CA VAL A 185 -5.17 20.01 0.22
C VAL A 185 -5.69 21.00 1.24
N TYR A 186 -6.06 20.51 2.40
CA TYR A 186 -6.54 21.30 3.54
C TYR A 186 -5.65 21.09 4.76
#